data_ed75ce0fb946c8e83fa26db314e35676
#
_entry.id   ed75ce0fb946c8e83fa26db314e35676
#
_cell.length_a   1.000
_cell.length_b   1.000
_cell.length_c   1.000
_cell.angle_alpha   90.00
_cell.angle_beta   90.00
_cell.angle_gamma   90.00
#
_symmetry.space_group_name_H-M   'P 1'
#
loop_
_entity.id
_entity.type
_entity.pdbx_description
1 polymer ?
#
loop_
_entity_poly.entity_id
_entity_poly.type
_entity_poly.pdbx_seq_one_letter_code
_entity_poly.pdbx_strand_id
1 'polypeptide(L)'
;MTQTSKPIGIGIIGCGKISQAYFNGAKTFASLKIIACADLNHEVAQAQAQANECEALSVDALLAHPDIQLVINLTIPAAHAAVSKQVLQAGKHVYCEKPLTVELEAAREELALAESNGLLVGCAPDTFFGAGIQTAREIVDSGAIGTITSGTAFMLSPGPESWHPNPGFFYLIGGGPVLDMAPYYLTALVNLIGPVKSVSAVTRKAHESRVATSKIRNGEILPVEVNTHASGTLEFHSGAIITAVFSFDVIAADHSPIQLYGSKGSVKVPDPNTFAGPVERFIAGEEPRGWKSVEISRPYIENMRSIGVADMANAILDQRPHRASGALACHVLEVMHAFDLSSESGRSVEIQSKPDRPVALPSSLKEGELD
;
A
#
# COMPACT_ATOMS: atom_id res chain seq x y z
N MET A 1 -4.44 -33.27 11.80
CA MET A 1 -4.19 -33.34 10.35
C MET A 1 -5.01 -32.23 9.73
N THR A 2 -4.40 -31.08 9.48
CA THR A 2 -5.04 -29.96 8.78
C THR A 2 -5.27 -30.42 7.33
N GLN A 3 -6.53 -30.50 6.92
CA GLN A 3 -6.90 -30.68 5.53
C GLN A 3 -6.20 -29.55 4.74
N THR A 4 -5.22 -29.88 3.90
CA THR A 4 -4.62 -28.91 2.97
C THR A 4 -5.73 -28.52 1.98
N SER A 5 -6.37 -27.39 2.20
CA SER A 5 -7.31 -26.81 1.25
C SER A 5 -6.60 -26.62 -0.10
N LYS A 6 -7.31 -26.85 -1.20
CA LYS A 6 -6.77 -26.57 -2.54
C LYS A 6 -6.34 -25.11 -2.62
N PRO A 7 -5.14 -24.78 -3.14
CA PRO A 7 -4.72 -23.37 -3.26
C PRO A 7 -5.70 -22.59 -4.14
N ILE A 8 -5.83 -21.30 -3.84
CA ILE A 8 -6.61 -20.36 -4.65
C ILE A 8 -5.91 -20.15 -5.99
N GLY A 9 -6.64 -20.34 -7.08
CA GLY A 9 -6.15 -20.05 -8.44
C GLY A 9 -6.12 -18.55 -8.71
N ILE A 10 -4.96 -18.07 -9.15
CA ILE A 10 -4.65 -16.66 -9.33
C ILE A 10 -4.49 -16.34 -10.81
N GLY A 11 -5.15 -15.28 -11.29
CA GLY A 11 -4.86 -14.61 -12.55
C GLY A 11 -4.14 -13.29 -12.30
N ILE A 12 -3.21 -12.89 -13.16
CA ILE A 12 -2.55 -11.58 -13.10
C ILE A 12 -2.90 -10.79 -14.35
N ILE A 13 -3.42 -9.58 -14.20
CA ILE A 13 -3.66 -8.63 -15.31
C ILE A 13 -2.70 -7.46 -15.16
N GLY A 14 -1.83 -7.26 -16.16
CA GLY A 14 -0.73 -6.31 -16.14
C GLY A 14 0.61 -7.00 -15.83
N CYS A 15 1.45 -7.13 -16.87
CA CYS A 15 2.73 -7.84 -16.82
C CYS A 15 3.91 -6.85 -16.83
N GLY A 16 3.72 -5.65 -16.29
CA GLY A 16 4.74 -4.61 -16.18
C GLY A 16 5.81 -4.94 -15.12
N LYS A 17 6.66 -3.95 -14.82
CA LYS A 17 7.83 -4.11 -13.93
C LYS A 17 7.49 -4.72 -12.56
N ILE A 18 6.35 -4.32 -11.96
CA ILE A 18 5.98 -4.77 -10.62
C ILE A 18 5.53 -6.24 -10.59
N SER A 19 5.04 -6.77 -11.71
CA SER A 19 4.49 -8.14 -11.77
C SER A 19 5.49 -9.20 -11.30
N GLN A 20 6.79 -9.01 -11.60
CA GLN A 20 7.82 -9.96 -11.18
C GLN A 20 7.92 -10.09 -9.66
N ALA A 21 7.71 -9.00 -8.91
CA ALA A 21 7.68 -9.07 -7.45
C ALA A 21 6.49 -9.90 -6.95
N TYR A 22 5.33 -9.79 -7.59
CA TYR A 22 4.15 -10.60 -7.28
C TYR A 22 4.34 -12.07 -7.65
N PHE A 23 4.91 -12.38 -8.80
CA PHE A 23 5.26 -13.75 -9.18
C PHE A 23 6.23 -14.39 -8.18
N ASN A 24 7.25 -13.64 -7.76
CA ASN A 24 8.24 -14.15 -6.80
C ASN A 24 7.63 -14.37 -5.42
N GLY A 25 6.88 -13.38 -4.91
CA GLY A 25 6.24 -13.47 -3.60
C GLY A 25 5.20 -14.58 -3.52
N ALA A 26 4.43 -14.81 -4.60
CA ALA A 26 3.43 -15.86 -4.63
C ALA A 26 4.02 -17.27 -4.44
N LYS A 27 5.27 -17.51 -4.85
CA LYS A 27 5.95 -18.81 -4.68
C LYS A 27 6.21 -19.17 -3.21
N THR A 28 6.18 -18.18 -2.32
CA THR A 28 6.40 -18.37 -0.88
C THR A 28 5.17 -18.95 -0.18
N PHE A 29 3.97 -18.73 -0.72
CA PHE A 29 2.71 -19.07 -0.06
C PHE A 29 2.01 -20.27 -0.71
N ALA A 30 1.88 -21.36 0.03
CA ALA A 30 1.22 -22.58 -0.44
C ALA A 30 -0.28 -22.39 -0.75
N SER A 31 -0.91 -21.35 -0.22
CA SER A 31 -2.29 -20.99 -0.51
C SER A 31 -2.52 -20.38 -1.90
N LEU A 32 -1.45 -20.00 -2.62
CA LEU A 32 -1.52 -19.35 -3.92
C LEU A 32 -1.04 -20.30 -5.04
N LYS A 33 -1.75 -20.29 -6.17
CA LYS A 33 -1.31 -20.93 -7.41
C LYS A 33 -1.58 -19.98 -8.58
N ILE A 34 -0.53 -19.41 -9.16
CA ILE A 34 -0.69 -18.59 -10.36
C ILE A 34 -1.02 -19.53 -11.53
N ILE A 35 -2.17 -19.29 -12.17
CA ILE A 35 -2.69 -20.06 -13.30
C ILE A 35 -2.31 -19.38 -14.60
N ALA A 36 -2.56 -18.06 -14.71
CA ALA A 36 -2.36 -17.34 -15.96
C ALA A 36 -2.01 -15.88 -15.70
N CYS A 37 -1.40 -15.24 -16.70
CA CYS A 37 -1.27 -13.79 -16.77
C CYS A 37 -1.77 -13.25 -18.11
N ALA A 38 -2.14 -11.97 -18.12
CA ALA A 38 -2.62 -11.24 -19.28
C ALA A 38 -2.05 -9.82 -19.29
N ASP A 39 -1.81 -9.29 -20.47
CA ASP A 39 -1.41 -7.90 -20.71
C ASP A 39 -2.01 -7.43 -22.03
N LEU A 40 -2.20 -6.12 -22.20
CA LEU A 40 -2.61 -5.53 -23.48
C LEU A 40 -1.57 -5.84 -24.57
N ASN A 41 -0.29 -5.88 -24.22
CA ASN A 41 0.76 -6.39 -25.08
C ASN A 41 0.96 -7.89 -24.82
N HIS A 42 0.41 -8.70 -25.70
CA HIS A 42 0.46 -10.16 -25.58
C HIS A 42 1.89 -10.74 -25.55
N GLU A 43 2.86 -10.11 -26.20
CA GLU A 43 4.28 -10.55 -26.16
C GLU A 43 4.86 -10.41 -24.76
N VAL A 44 4.49 -9.34 -24.04
CA VAL A 44 4.89 -9.14 -22.64
C VAL A 44 4.26 -10.20 -21.74
N ALA A 45 2.97 -10.52 -21.96
CA ALA A 45 2.31 -11.60 -21.22
C ALA A 45 2.98 -12.97 -21.50
N GLN A 46 3.31 -13.27 -22.74
CA GLN A 46 4.02 -14.52 -23.11
C GLN A 46 5.39 -14.64 -22.45
N ALA A 47 6.17 -13.55 -22.43
CA ALA A 47 7.48 -13.52 -21.79
C ALA A 47 7.38 -13.78 -20.28
N GLN A 48 6.41 -13.15 -19.60
CA GLN A 48 6.18 -13.36 -18.17
C GLN A 48 5.64 -14.75 -17.87
N ALA A 49 4.74 -15.26 -18.69
CA ALA A 49 4.20 -16.61 -18.55
C ALA A 49 5.27 -17.68 -18.67
N GLN A 50 6.15 -17.57 -19.66
CA GLN A 50 7.29 -18.47 -19.85
C GLN A 50 8.27 -18.42 -18.66
N ALA A 51 8.57 -17.21 -18.15
CA ALA A 51 9.50 -17.02 -17.03
C ALA A 51 8.94 -17.55 -15.69
N ASN A 52 7.63 -17.63 -15.55
CA ASN A 52 6.97 -17.97 -14.29
C ASN A 52 6.08 -19.25 -14.37
N GLU A 53 6.20 -20.03 -15.46
CA GLU A 53 5.54 -21.33 -15.63
C GLU A 53 4.02 -21.27 -15.48
N CYS A 54 3.39 -20.25 -16.09
CA CYS A 54 1.92 -20.10 -16.13
C CYS A 54 1.43 -19.88 -17.57
N GLU A 55 0.12 -19.75 -17.76
CA GLU A 55 -0.46 -19.50 -19.08
C GLU A 55 -0.45 -18.02 -19.46
N ALA A 56 -0.19 -17.70 -20.73
CA ALA A 56 -0.43 -16.38 -21.29
C ALA A 56 -1.80 -16.35 -21.98
N LEU A 57 -2.74 -15.60 -21.42
CA LEU A 57 -4.11 -15.51 -21.92
C LEU A 57 -4.47 -14.08 -22.34
N SER A 58 -5.55 -13.92 -23.11
CA SER A 58 -6.23 -12.63 -23.20
C SER A 58 -6.94 -12.31 -21.88
N VAL A 59 -7.24 -11.03 -21.63
CA VAL A 59 -7.99 -10.64 -20.42
C VAL A 59 -9.33 -11.39 -20.35
N ASP A 60 -10.08 -11.47 -21.46
CA ASP A 60 -11.37 -12.16 -21.51
C ASP A 60 -11.23 -13.65 -21.21
N ALA A 61 -10.20 -14.33 -21.76
CA ALA A 61 -9.96 -15.74 -21.50
C ALA A 61 -9.53 -15.99 -20.04
N LEU A 62 -8.72 -15.10 -19.45
CA LEU A 62 -8.33 -15.16 -18.04
C LEU A 62 -9.57 -14.99 -17.14
N LEU A 63 -10.43 -14.02 -17.44
CA LEU A 63 -11.66 -13.79 -16.68
C LEU A 63 -12.66 -14.93 -16.81
N ALA A 64 -12.69 -15.63 -17.94
CA ALA A 64 -13.54 -16.81 -18.15
C ALA A 64 -12.94 -18.11 -17.58
N HIS A 65 -11.67 -18.11 -17.14
CA HIS A 65 -10.97 -19.33 -16.71
C HIS A 65 -11.58 -19.90 -15.42
N PRO A 66 -12.03 -21.19 -15.40
CA PRO A 66 -12.77 -21.76 -14.28
C PRO A 66 -11.93 -21.98 -13.02
N ASP A 67 -10.62 -22.18 -13.16
CA ASP A 67 -9.72 -22.41 -12.02
C ASP A 67 -9.18 -21.09 -11.41
N ILE A 68 -9.46 -19.92 -11.98
CA ILE A 68 -9.07 -18.62 -11.42
C ILE A 68 -10.21 -18.11 -10.54
N GLN A 69 -9.91 -17.86 -9.27
CA GLN A 69 -10.87 -17.37 -8.27
C GLN A 69 -10.53 -15.93 -7.84
N LEU A 70 -9.26 -15.55 -7.89
CA LEU A 70 -8.75 -14.24 -7.49
C LEU A 70 -7.86 -13.67 -8.60
N VAL A 71 -8.08 -12.42 -8.97
CA VAL A 71 -7.28 -11.71 -9.97
C VAL A 71 -6.48 -10.61 -9.29
N ILE A 72 -5.17 -10.56 -9.61
CA ILE A 72 -4.30 -9.46 -9.22
C ILE A 72 -4.28 -8.45 -10.36
N ASN A 73 -4.76 -7.23 -10.08
CA ASN A 73 -4.77 -6.11 -11.03
C ASN A 73 -3.50 -5.27 -10.84
N LEU A 74 -2.54 -5.41 -11.75
CA LEU A 74 -1.27 -4.70 -11.78
C LEU A 74 -1.18 -3.72 -12.97
N THR A 75 -2.31 -3.26 -13.45
CA THR A 75 -2.38 -2.28 -14.53
C THR A 75 -1.89 -0.90 -14.06
N ILE A 76 -1.98 0.10 -14.90
CA ILE A 76 -1.67 1.48 -14.49
C ILE A 76 -2.82 2.06 -13.66
N PRO A 77 -2.57 3.03 -12.76
CA PRO A 77 -3.59 3.61 -11.88
C PRO A 77 -4.88 4.05 -12.59
N ALA A 78 -4.75 4.66 -13.77
CA ALA A 78 -5.91 5.09 -14.56
C ALA A 78 -6.81 3.94 -15.05
N ALA A 79 -6.31 2.69 -15.09
CA ALA A 79 -7.06 1.52 -15.52
C ALA A 79 -7.60 0.67 -14.35
N HIS A 80 -7.15 0.94 -13.11
CA HIS A 80 -7.48 0.11 -11.94
C HIS A 80 -8.98 -0.10 -11.79
N ALA A 81 -9.76 0.97 -11.72
CA ALA A 81 -11.21 0.89 -11.53
C ALA A 81 -11.92 0.09 -12.64
N ALA A 82 -11.56 0.33 -13.91
CA ALA A 82 -12.19 -0.34 -15.02
C ALA A 82 -11.89 -1.84 -15.05
N VAL A 83 -10.63 -2.22 -14.79
CA VAL A 83 -10.19 -3.62 -14.78
C VAL A 83 -10.76 -4.35 -13.56
N SER A 84 -10.69 -3.76 -12.36
CA SER A 84 -11.27 -4.35 -11.15
C SER A 84 -12.78 -4.58 -11.30
N LYS A 85 -13.51 -3.64 -11.90
CA LYS A 85 -14.93 -3.80 -12.19
C LYS A 85 -15.21 -5.00 -13.12
N GLN A 86 -14.41 -5.18 -14.18
CA GLN A 86 -14.53 -6.34 -15.08
C GLN A 86 -14.28 -7.65 -14.33
N VAL A 87 -13.27 -7.69 -13.45
CA VAL A 87 -12.96 -8.86 -12.60
C VAL A 87 -14.16 -9.22 -11.71
N LEU A 88 -14.71 -8.25 -11.02
CA LEU A 88 -15.88 -8.42 -10.14
C LEU A 88 -17.13 -8.86 -10.92
N GLN A 89 -17.36 -8.31 -12.11
CA GLN A 89 -18.45 -8.70 -13.00
C GLN A 89 -18.30 -10.14 -13.54
N ALA A 90 -17.06 -10.62 -13.65
CA ALA A 90 -16.76 -12.02 -13.99
C ALA A 90 -16.90 -12.98 -12.79
N GLY A 91 -17.36 -12.49 -11.63
CA GLY A 91 -17.56 -13.31 -10.42
C GLY A 91 -16.27 -13.70 -9.72
N LYS A 92 -15.20 -12.92 -9.86
CA LYS A 92 -13.90 -13.20 -9.25
C LYS A 92 -13.55 -12.14 -8.22
N HIS A 93 -12.85 -12.54 -7.17
CA HIS A 93 -12.22 -11.62 -6.22
C HIS A 93 -11.14 -10.80 -6.91
N VAL A 94 -10.83 -9.60 -6.41
CA VAL A 94 -9.79 -8.75 -6.97
C VAL A 94 -8.84 -8.24 -5.89
N TYR A 95 -7.54 -8.29 -6.18
CA TYR A 95 -6.49 -7.61 -5.41
C TYR A 95 -5.81 -6.60 -6.34
N CYS A 96 -5.90 -5.31 -6.02
CA CYS A 96 -5.40 -4.24 -6.88
C CYS A 96 -4.08 -3.66 -6.37
N GLU A 97 -3.18 -3.27 -7.27
CA GLU A 97 -2.07 -2.39 -6.91
C GLU A 97 -2.58 -1.02 -6.45
N LYS A 98 -1.72 -0.33 -5.69
CA LYS A 98 -2.05 1.01 -5.19
C LYS A 98 -1.90 2.09 -6.31
N PRO A 99 -2.68 3.18 -6.23
CA PRO A 99 -3.85 3.39 -5.38
C PRO A 99 -5.02 2.51 -5.83
N LEU A 100 -5.99 2.24 -4.96
CA LEU A 100 -7.15 1.39 -5.28
C LEU A 100 -7.81 1.85 -6.60
N THR A 101 -8.08 3.15 -6.68
CA THR A 101 -8.51 3.87 -7.89
C THR A 101 -7.89 5.26 -7.88
N VAL A 102 -8.05 6.03 -8.97
CA VAL A 102 -7.68 7.46 -8.98
C VAL A 102 -8.78 8.29 -8.31
N GLU A 103 -10.04 7.99 -8.61
CA GLU A 103 -11.20 8.73 -8.12
C GLU A 103 -11.86 8.01 -6.94
N LEU A 104 -12.19 8.75 -5.87
CA LEU A 104 -12.79 8.17 -4.67
C LEU A 104 -14.15 7.52 -4.92
N GLU A 105 -14.98 8.12 -5.78
CA GLU A 105 -16.32 7.58 -6.09
C GLU A 105 -16.20 6.22 -6.81
N ALA A 106 -15.24 6.07 -7.71
CA ALA A 106 -14.96 4.79 -8.37
C ALA A 106 -14.58 3.68 -7.36
N ALA A 107 -13.83 4.03 -6.30
CA ALA A 107 -13.52 3.09 -5.23
C ALA A 107 -14.78 2.66 -4.45
N ARG A 108 -15.67 3.60 -4.15
CA ARG A 108 -16.95 3.31 -3.48
C ARG A 108 -17.85 2.41 -4.34
N GLU A 109 -17.95 2.69 -5.65
CA GLU A 109 -18.69 1.84 -6.59
C GLU A 109 -18.11 0.43 -6.66
N GLU A 110 -16.77 0.30 -6.69
CA GLU A 110 -16.08 -0.98 -6.72
C GLU A 110 -16.40 -1.82 -5.47
N LEU A 111 -16.33 -1.22 -4.28
CA LEU A 111 -16.66 -1.89 -3.03
C LEU A 111 -18.13 -2.31 -2.97
N ALA A 112 -19.05 -1.45 -3.39
CA ALA A 112 -20.49 -1.76 -3.43
C ALA A 112 -20.79 -2.91 -4.42
N LEU A 113 -20.12 -2.93 -5.59
CA LEU A 113 -20.25 -4.03 -6.54
C LEU A 113 -19.74 -5.34 -5.97
N ALA A 114 -18.59 -5.32 -5.29
CA ALA A 114 -18.03 -6.51 -4.66
C ALA A 114 -18.96 -7.05 -3.58
N GLU A 115 -19.46 -6.19 -2.69
CA GLU A 115 -20.41 -6.55 -1.64
C GLU A 115 -21.67 -7.19 -2.22
N SER A 116 -22.27 -6.60 -3.26
CA SER A 116 -23.49 -7.12 -3.91
C SER A 116 -23.29 -8.49 -4.55
N ASN A 117 -22.08 -8.84 -4.93
CA ASN A 117 -21.69 -10.12 -5.54
C ASN A 117 -21.12 -11.12 -4.53
N GLY A 118 -21.00 -10.76 -3.23
CA GLY A 118 -20.33 -11.60 -2.23
C GLY A 118 -18.84 -11.81 -2.48
N LEU A 119 -18.19 -10.84 -3.12
CA LEU A 119 -16.78 -10.89 -3.50
C LEU A 119 -15.96 -9.98 -2.59
N LEU A 120 -14.66 -10.23 -2.52
CA LEU A 120 -13.70 -9.43 -1.78
C LEU A 120 -12.89 -8.54 -2.71
N VAL A 121 -12.56 -7.34 -2.22
CA VAL A 121 -11.58 -6.42 -2.80
C VAL A 121 -10.42 -6.29 -1.83
N GLY A 122 -9.21 -6.59 -2.27
CA GLY A 122 -7.97 -6.29 -1.58
C GLY A 122 -7.16 -5.25 -2.34
N CYS A 123 -6.26 -4.55 -1.66
CA CYS A 123 -5.40 -3.57 -2.31
C CYS A 123 -4.04 -3.45 -1.61
N ALA A 124 -3.00 -3.29 -2.43
CA ALA A 124 -1.70 -2.85 -1.95
C ALA A 124 -1.80 -1.41 -1.36
N PRO A 125 -0.84 -0.97 -0.52
CA PRO A 125 0.40 -1.66 -0.22
C PRO A 125 0.23 -2.73 0.85
N ASP A 126 0.93 -3.82 0.69
CA ASP A 126 1.00 -4.92 1.66
C ASP A 126 2.30 -4.91 2.50
N THR A 127 3.11 -3.86 2.36
CA THR A 127 4.35 -3.68 3.11
C THR A 127 4.15 -3.57 4.62
N PHE A 128 2.95 -3.19 5.08
CA PHE A 128 2.64 -3.15 6.51
C PHE A 128 2.59 -4.55 7.18
N PHE A 129 2.53 -5.62 6.40
CA PHE A 129 2.77 -7.00 6.88
C PHE A 129 4.24 -7.26 7.20
N GLY A 130 5.16 -6.44 6.66
CA GLY A 130 6.59 -6.60 6.84
C GLY A 130 7.04 -6.59 8.29
N ALA A 131 8.11 -7.31 8.57
CA ALA A 131 8.65 -7.52 9.90
C ALA A 131 8.91 -6.21 10.67
N GLY A 132 9.38 -5.16 9.98
CA GLY A 132 9.63 -3.86 10.60
C GLY A 132 8.38 -3.18 11.11
N ILE A 133 7.33 -3.08 10.28
CA ILE A 133 6.06 -2.46 10.69
C ILE A 133 5.36 -3.31 11.75
N GLN A 134 5.39 -4.63 11.63
CA GLN A 134 4.77 -5.54 12.62
C GLN A 134 5.52 -5.51 13.97
N THR A 135 6.85 -5.30 13.98
CA THR A 135 7.62 -5.08 15.21
C THR A 135 7.24 -3.74 15.86
N ALA A 136 7.11 -2.66 15.08
CA ALA A 136 6.63 -1.39 15.59
C ALA A 136 5.18 -1.50 16.12
N ARG A 137 4.34 -2.28 15.43
CA ARG A 137 2.97 -2.59 15.85
C ARG A 137 2.92 -3.28 17.22
N GLU A 138 3.78 -4.24 17.47
CA GLU A 138 3.88 -4.94 18.74
C GLU A 138 4.27 -4.00 19.89
N ILE A 139 5.20 -3.05 19.65
CA ILE A 139 5.57 -2.04 20.63
C ILE A 139 4.37 -1.16 20.99
N VAL A 140 3.57 -0.78 20.01
CA VAL A 140 2.35 0.02 20.22
C VAL A 140 1.30 -0.79 20.98
N ASP A 141 1.01 -2.01 20.55
CA ASP A 141 -0.06 -2.85 21.11
C ASP A 141 0.27 -3.38 22.52
N SER A 142 1.55 -3.57 22.84
CA SER A 142 1.99 -3.90 24.20
C SER A 142 1.80 -2.76 25.20
N GLY A 143 1.53 -1.54 24.73
CA GLY A 143 1.44 -0.34 25.56
C GLY A 143 2.80 0.13 26.11
N ALA A 144 3.93 -0.36 25.57
CA ALA A 144 5.27 0.02 26.03
C ALA A 144 5.52 1.54 25.93
N ILE A 145 5.02 2.19 24.87
CA ILE A 145 5.11 3.66 24.72
C ILE A 145 3.90 4.40 25.31
N GLY A 146 2.92 3.70 25.89
CA GLY A 146 1.68 4.27 26.41
C GLY A 146 0.71 4.68 25.29
N THR A 147 -0.21 5.59 25.58
CA THR A 147 -1.17 6.13 24.61
C THR A 147 -0.46 7.05 23.63
N ILE A 148 -0.60 6.79 22.33
CA ILE A 148 -0.05 7.64 21.27
C ILE A 148 -0.84 8.96 21.27
N THR A 149 -0.13 10.07 21.43
CA THR A 149 -0.71 11.43 21.43
C THR A 149 -0.39 12.20 20.17
N SER A 150 0.78 11.96 19.58
CA SER A 150 1.25 12.68 18.40
C SER A 150 2.30 11.89 17.63
N GLY A 151 2.72 12.43 16.49
CA GLY A 151 3.79 11.84 15.68
C GLY A 151 4.06 12.64 14.41
N THR A 152 4.96 12.09 13.60
CA THR A 152 5.35 12.63 12.29
C THR A 152 5.38 11.52 11.24
N ALA A 153 5.09 11.88 9.99
CA ALA A 153 5.18 11.00 8.83
C ALA A 153 5.73 11.79 7.64
N PHE A 154 6.97 11.53 7.25
CA PHE A 154 7.69 12.34 6.27
C PHE A 154 8.19 11.48 5.11
N MET A 155 7.56 11.66 3.94
CA MET A 155 8.06 11.17 2.65
C MET A 155 8.63 12.35 1.88
N LEU A 156 9.94 12.49 1.90
CA LEU A 156 10.67 13.61 1.34
C LEU A 156 11.70 13.09 0.34
N SER A 157 11.56 13.47 -0.92
CA SER A 157 12.46 13.04 -2.00
C SER A 157 12.62 14.14 -3.05
N PRO A 158 13.69 14.07 -3.88
CA PRO A 158 13.87 14.99 -5.01
C PRO A 158 13.01 14.65 -6.24
N GLY A 159 12.17 13.59 -6.16
CA GLY A 159 11.37 13.09 -7.26
C GLY A 159 12.04 11.94 -8.04
N PRO A 160 11.32 11.37 -9.04
CA PRO A 160 11.74 10.17 -9.77
C PRO A 160 12.66 10.44 -10.98
N GLU A 161 13.03 11.68 -11.29
CA GLU A 161 13.69 12.09 -12.53
C GLU A 161 15.00 11.39 -12.81
N SER A 162 15.75 11.06 -11.76
CA SER A 162 17.11 10.52 -11.88
C SER A 162 17.16 9.00 -12.08
N TRP A 163 16.13 8.28 -11.67
CA TRP A 163 16.17 6.82 -11.59
C TRP A 163 15.05 6.10 -12.34
N HIS A 164 13.89 6.75 -12.53
CA HIS A 164 12.77 6.10 -13.19
C HIS A 164 12.91 6.16 -14.72
N PRO A 165 12.66 5.04 -15.46
CA PRO A 165 12.76 5.02 -16.92
C PRO A 165 11.68 5.86 -17.62
N ASN A 166 10.55 6.11 -16.96
CA ASN A 166 9.48 6.98 -17.44
C ASN A 166 8.96 7.89 -16.30
N PRO A 167 9.72 8.95 -15.93
CA PRO A 167 9.37 9.76 -14.76
C PRO A 167 8.14 10.67 -14.97
N GLY A 168 7.77 10.94 -16.23
CA GLY A 168 6.70 11.90 -16.56
C GLY A 168 5.36 11.58 -15.92
N PHE A 169 4.96 10.30 -15.86
CA PHE A 169 3.64 9.93 -15.34
C PHE A 169 3.43 10.29 -13.86
N PHE A 170 4.51 10.44 -13.08
CA PHE A 170 4.41 10.87 -11.68
C PHE A 170 3.95 12.31 -11.49
N TYR A 171 3.99 13.10 -12.57
CA TYR A 171 3.64 14.51 -12.56
C TYR A 171 2.33 14.83 -13.28
N LEU A 172 1.70 13.82 -13.87
CA LEU A 172 0.38 13.94 -14.53
C LEU A 172 -0.75 13.60 -13.55
N ILE A 173 -2.00 13.89 -13.95
CA ILE A 173 -3.20 13.57 -13.16
C ILE A 173 -3.18 12.08 -12.75
N GLY A 174 -3.42 11.83 -11.47
CA GLY A 174 -3.29 10.51 -10.85
C GLY A 174 -1.88 10.20 -10.31
N GLY A 175 -0.92 11.12 -10.49
CA GLY A 175 0.42 11.06 -9.90
C GLY A 175 0.58 11.95 -8.67
N GLY A 176 1.82 12.42 -8.46
CA GLY A 176 2.20 13.24 -7.32
C GLY A 176 2.58 12.42 -6.07
N PRO A 177 3.29 13.06 -5.11
CA PRO A 177 3.79 12.37 -3.93
C PRO A 177 2.68 11.83 -3.02
N VAL A 178 1.49 12.42 -3.05
CA VAL A 178 0.35 11.98 -2.25
C VAL A 178 -0.24 10.69 -2.82
N LEU A 179 -0.63 10.66 -4.10
CA LEU A 179 -1.24 9.46 -4.69
C LEU A 179 -0.23 8.31 -4.91
N ASP A 180 1.04 8.63 -5.12
CA ASP A 180 2.06 7.60 -5.34
C ASP A 180 2.61 7.00 -4.04
N MET A 181 2.96 7.84 -3.07
CA MET A 181 3.73 7.43 -1.89
C MET A 181 2.94 7.46 -0.57
N ALA A 182 1.96 8.35 -0.42
CA ALA A 182 1.18 8.39 0.80
C ALA A 182 0.42 7.09 1.11
N PRO A 183 0.02 6.24 0.14
CA PRO A 183 -0.59 4.94 0.46
C PRO A 183 0.23 4.11 1.45
N TYR A 184 1.55 4.06 1.31
CA TYR A 184 2.43 3.33 2.23
C TYR A 184 2.39 3.88 3.65
N TYR A 185 2.52 5.19 3.78
CA TYR A 185 2.55 5.90 5.06
C TYR A 185 1.20 5.87 5.77
N LEU A 186 0.13 6.16 5.05
CA LEU A 186 -1.22 6.19 5.59
C LEU A 186 -1.69 4.80 6.01
N THR A 187 -1.43 3.76 5.20
CA THR A 187 -1.74 2.37 5.54
C THR A 187 -0.98 1.94 6.80
N ALA A 188 0.32 2.27 6.90
CA ALA A 188 1.12 1.97 8.10
C ALA A 188 0.58 2.71 9.33
N LEU A 189 0.20 3.99 9.21
CA LEU A 189 -0.38 4.77 10.30
C LEU A 189 -1.75 4.20 10.74
N VAL A 190 -2.64 3.85 9.81
CA VAL A 190 -3.92 3.20 10.15
C VAL A 190 -3.68 1.86 10.83
N ASN A 191 -2.74 1.06 10.33
CA ASN A 191 -2.34 -0.18 10.99
C ASN A 191 -1.81 0.04 12.41
N LEU A 192 -1.07 1.12 12.68
CA LEU A 192 -0.47 1.40 13.99
C LEU A 192 -1.43 2.11 14.97
N ILE A 193 -2.29 3.01 14.49
CA ILE A 193 -3.06 3.94 15.32
C ILE A 193 -4.58 3.75 15.18
N GLY A 194 -5.05 3.25 14.03
CA GLY A 194 -6.45 3.19 13.64
C GLY A 194 -6.82 4.24 12.59
N PRO A 195 -8.11 4.42 12.27
CA PRO A 195 -8.55 5.28 11.16
C PRO A 195 -8.37 6.77 11.44
N VAL A 196 -8.10 7.51 10.36
CA VAL A 196 -8.03 8.98 10.37
C VAL A 196 -9.45 9.54 10.47
N LYS A 197 -9.60 10.62 11.24
CA LYS A 197 -10.88 11.32 11.44
C LYS A 197 -10.99 12.58 10.59
N SER A 198 -9.89 13.36 10.48
CA SER A 198 -9.89 14.60 9.71
C SER A 198 -8.49 14.96 9.21
N VAL A 199 -8.44 15.78 8.17
CA VAL A 199 -7.22 16.31 7.54
C VAL A 199 -7.28 17.82 7.44
N SER A 200 -6.21 18.50 7.85
CA SER A 200 -5.96 19.93 7.58
C SER A 200 -4.63 20.06 6.86
N ALA A 201 -4.63 20.56 5.63
CA ALA A 201 -3.43 20.55 4.81
C ALA A 201 -3.31 21.76 3.88
N VAL A 202 -2.09 21.97 3.40
CA VAL A 202 -1.75 22.88 2.32
C VAL A 202 -0.96 22.10 1.28
N THR A 203 -1.35 22.21 0.02
CA THR A 203 -0.68 21.56 -1.11
C THR A 203 -0.18 22.60 -2.10
N ARG A 204 0.87 22.25 -2.84
CA ARG A 204 1.50 23.17 -3.78
C ARG A 204 2.17 22.42 -4.93
N LYS A 205 2.06 22.99 -6.11
CA LYS A 205 2.92 22.70 -7.26
C LYS A 205 4.11 23.68 -7.20
N ALA A 206 5.34 23.16 -6.99
CA ALA A 206 6.52 24.01 -6.86
C ALA A 206 7.05 24.51 -8.22
N HIS A 207 6.91 23.71 -9.29
CA HIS A 207 7.42 24.00 -10.62
C HIS A 207 6.40 23.64 -11.70
N GLU A 208 6.34 24.39 -12.80
CA GLU A 208 5.48 24.09 -13.95
C GLU A 208 6.03 22.91 -14.79
N SER A 209 7.31 22.65 -14.70
CA SER A 209 7.96 21.53 -15.37
C SER A 209 9.19 21.05 -14.58
N ARG A 210 9.56 19.80 -14.81
CA ARG A 210 10.77 19.16 -14.30
C ARG A 210 11.62 18.70 -15.46
N VAL A 211 12.87 18.33 -15.21
CA VAL A 211 13.78 17.82 -16.24
C VAL A 211 14.23 16.42 -15.85
N ALA A 212 13.99 15.45 -16.71
CA ALA A 212 14.48 14.09 -16.51
C ALA A 212 16.00 14.06 -16.56
N THR A 213 16.61 13.39 -15.58
CA THR A 213 18.06 13.23 -15.45
C THR A 213 18.50 11.76 -15.52
N SER A 214 17.54 10.84 -15.73
CA SER A 214 17.82 9.42 -15.94
C SER A 214 18.59 9.22 -17.27
N LYS A 215 19.42 8.17 -17.34
CA LYS A 215 20.20 7.87 -18.56
C LYS A 215 19.36 7.73 -19.84
N ILE A 216 18.12 7.26 -19.70
CA ILE A 216 17.24 6.96 -20.85
C ILE A 216 16.55 8.23 -21.38
N ARG A 217 16.21 9.18 -20.51
CA ARG A 217 15.42 10.37 -20.84
C ARG A 217 16.09 11.69 -20.45
N ASN A 218 17.42 11.69 -20.36
CA ASN A 218 18.17 12.86 -19.92
C ASN A 218 17.88 14.10 -20.77
N GLY A 219 17.49 15.19 -20.11
CA GLY A 219 17.14 16.47 -20.74
C GLY A 219 15.68 16.59 -21.19
N GLU A 220 14.85 15.54 -21.07
CA GLU A 220 13.43 15.62 -21.40
C GLU A 220 12.70 16.54 -20.40
N ILE A 221 11.90 17.46 -20.92
CA ILE A 221 11.05 18.34 -20.12
C ILE A 221 9.76 17.61 -19.77
N LEU A 222 9.46 17.50 -18.49
CA LEU A 222 8.30 16.82 -17.95
C LEU A 222 7.30 17.89 -17.46
N PRO A 223 6.09 18.00 -18.06
CA PRO A 223 5.08 18.91 -17.55
C PRO A 223 4.61 18.44 -16.17
N VAL A 224 4.28 19.39 -15.29
CA VAL A 224 3.76 19.11 -13.94
C VAL A 224 2.32 19.60 -13.86
N GLU A 225 1.38 18.67 -13.72
CA GLU A 225 -0.05 18.95 -13.66
C GLU A 225 -0.63 18.81 -12.24
N VAL A 226 0.13 18.17 -11.32
CA VAL A 226 -0.32 17.86 -9.96
C VAL A 226 0.52 18.57 -8.90
N ASN A 227 0.01 18.63 -7.67
CA ASN A 227 0.77 19.15 -6.54
C ASN A 227 1.95 18.23 -6.23
N THR A 228 3.14 18.82 -6.05
CA THR A 228 4.40 18.13 -5.80
C THR A 228 4.85 18.19 -4.35
N HIS A 229 4.17 19.00 -3.55
CA HIS A 229 4.37 19.13 -2.10
C HIS A 229 3.02 19.21 -1.39
N ALA A 230 2.86 18.42 -0.34
CA ALA A 230 1.70 18.45 0.55
C ALA A 230 2.19 18.38 2.00
N SER A 231 1.70 19.30 2.83
CA SER A 231 1.99 19.34 4.27
C SER A 231 0.68 19.47 5.04
N GLY A 232 0.47 18.61 6.03
CA GLY A 232 -0.80 18.61 6.75
C GLY A 232 -0.74 17.97 8.13
N THR A 233 -1.87 18.07 8.82
CA THR A 233 -2.14 17.45 10.11
C THR A 233 -3.28 16.46 9.96
N LEU A 234 -3.05 15.23 10.42
CA LEU A 234 -4.04 14.15 10.47
C LEU A 234 -4.51 14.00 11.92
N GLU A 235 -5.80 14.17 12.18
CA GLU A 235 -6.43 13.79 13.44
C GLU A 235 -6.96 12.36 13.32
N PHE A 236 -6.64 11.51 14.27
CA PHE A 236 -7.12 10.12 14.32
C PHE A 236 -8.30 9.99 15.27
N HIS A 237 -9.17 9.00 15.05
CA HIS A 237 -10.27 8.69 15.98
C HIS A 237 -9.79 8.32 17.39
N SER A 238 -8.54 7.87 17.54
CA SER A 238 -7.89 7.64 18.83
C SER A 238 -7.54 8.93 19.58
N GLY A 239 -7.63 10.09 18.93
CA GLY A 239 -7.19 11.39 19.44
C GLY A 239 -5.71 11.72 19.14
N ALA A 240 -4.97 10.82 18.51
CA ALA A 240 -3.60 11.10 18.09
C ALA A 240 -3.57 12.15 16.95
N ILE A 241 -2.56 13.02 16.95
CA ILE A 241 -2.34 14.05 15.93
C ILE A 241 -1.00 13.80 15.24
N ILE A 242 -1.02 13.60 13.93
CA ILE A 242 0.18 13.31 13.14
C ILE A 242 0.44 14.46 12.16
N THR A 243 1.65 15.02 12.18
CA THR A 243 2.13 15.91 11.12
C THR A 243 2.65 15.07 9.96
N ALA A 244 2.07 15.24 8.77
CA ALA A 244 2.44 14.50 7.57
C ALA A 244 2.94 15.44 6.47
N VAL A 245 4.05 15.06 5.82
CA VAL A 245 4.58 15.77 4.64
C VAL A 245 4.91 14.76 3.55
N PHE A 246 4.37 14.99 2.36
CA PHE A 246 4.65 14.22 1.15
C PHE A 246 5.19 15.17 0.09
N SER A 247 6.43 14.94 -0.38
CA SER A 247 7.08 15.88 -1.27
C SER A 247 8.03 15.23 -2.25
N PHE A 248 7.98 15.66 -3.52
CA PHE A 248 8.99 15.43 -4.55
C PHE A 248 9.93 16.63 -4.75
N ASP A 249 9.88 17.62 -3.87
CA ASP A 249 10.64 18.88 -3.99
C ASP A 249 11.76 19.00 -2.93
N VAL A 250 12.09 17.91 -2.22
CA VAL A 250 13.12 17.92 -1.17
C VAL A 250 14.35 17.16 -1.61
N ILE A 251 15.46 17.89 -1.81
CA ILE A 251 16.72 17.29 -2.29
C ILE A 251 17.34 16.37 -1.25
N ALA A 252 17.31 16.75 0.03
CA ALA A 252 17.85 15.96 1.13
C ALA A 252 17.09 16.26 2.41
N ALA A 253 16.88 15.23 3.23
CA ALA A 253 16.27 15.33 4.55
C ALA A 253 16.90 14.30 5.49
N ASP A 254 16.90 14.64 6.79
CA ASP A 254 17.38 13.74 7.85
C ASP A 254 16.25 13.59 8.89
N HIS A 255 15.28 12.75 8.56
CA HIS A 255 14.12 12.45 9.39
C HIS A 255 13.82 10.97 9.39
N SER A 256 13.30 10.46 10.53
CA SER A 256 12.66 9.16 10.53
C SER A 256 11.43 9.21 9.63
N PRO A 257 11.17 8.20 8.79
CA PRO A 257 9.99 8.16 7.92
C PRO A 257 8.68 8.32 8.69
N ILE A 258 8.55 7.58 9.80
CA ILE A 258 7.45 7.73 10.75
C ILE A 258 8.03 7.71 12.17
N GLN A 259 7.55 8.60 13.02
CA GLN A 259 7.88 8.59 14.45
C GLN A 259 6.62 8.85 15.26
N LEU A 260 6.35 7.98 16.24
CA LEU A 260 5.18 8.08 17.11
C LEU A 260 5.61 8.43 18.53
N TYR A 261 4.87 9.33 19.16
CA TYR A 261 5.10 9.81 20.51
C TYR A 261 3.94 9.40 21.40
N GLY A 262 4.22 8.58 22.38
CA GLY A 262 3.27 8.13 23.37
C GLY A 262 3.54 8.71 24.74
N SER A 263 2.60 8.51 25.67
CA SER A 263 2.67 9.05 27.03
C SER A 263 3.79 8.47 27.90
N LYS A 264 4.42 7.36 27.49
CA LYS A 264 5.49 6.66 28.22
C LYS A 264 6.76 6.50 27.38
N GLY A 265 6.74 6.83 26.10
CA GLY A 265 7.88 6.63 25.23
C GLY A 265 7.58 6.98 23.79
N SER A 266 8.51 6.63 22.92
CA SER A 266 8.43 6.92 21.49
C SER A 266 8.94 5.74 20.67
N VAL A 267 8.50 5.61 19.41
CA VAL A 267 9.00 4.61 18.47
C VAL A 267 9.31 5.27 17.13
N LYS A 268 10.48 4.92 16.57
CA LYS A 268 10.82 5.18 15.17
C LYS A 268 10.43 3.95 14.36
N VAL A 269 9.58 4.18 13.38
CA VAL A 269 9.06 3.18 12.47
C VAL A 269 9.86 3.25 11.17
N PRO A 270 10.24 2.12 10.56
CA PRO A 270 11.00 2.13 9.31
C PRO A 270 10.22 2.73 8.16
N ASP A 271 10.88 2.90 7.00
CA ASP A 271 10.23 3.31 5.77
C ASP A 271 9.10 2.31 5.43
N PRO A 272 7.83 2.75 5.41
CA PRO A 272 6.69 1.88 5.18
C PRO A 272 6.62 1.33 3.75
N ASN A 273 7.48 1.77 2.83
CA ASN A 273 7.65 1.17 1.51
C ASN A 273 8.60 -0.04 1.51
N THR A 274 9.11 -0.43 2.67
CA THR A 274 9.98 -1.59 2.86
C THR A 274 9.36 -2.61 3.82
N PHE A 275 9.95 -3.79 3.89
CA PHE A 275 9.50 -4.87 4.77
C PHE A 275 10.34 -5.00 6.05
N ALA A 276 11.61 -4.58 5.98
CA ALA A 276 12.56 -4.68 7.08
C ALA A 276 12.49 -3.49 8.05
N GLY A 277 13.51 -3.38 8.93
CA GLY A 277 13.74 -2.26 9.84
C GLY A 277 14.64 -1.18 9.25
N PRO A 278 15.22 -0.36 10.12
CA PRO A 278 15.31 -0.53 11.58
C PRO A 278 14.08 -0.04 12.35
N VAL A 279 13.87 -0.62 13.53
CA VAL A 279 12.91 -0.13 14.52
C VAL A 279 13.70 0.29 15.76
N GLU A 280 13.43 1.49 16.27
CA GLU A 280 14.04 1.99 17.50
C GLU A 280 12.94 2.47 18.46
N ARG A 281 13.15 2.25 19.75
CA ARG A 281 12.24 2.76 20.80
C ARG A 281 12.98 3.57 21.84
N PHE A 282 12.28 4.50 22.46
CA PHE A 282 12.69 5.21 23.64
C PHE A 282 11.61 5.05 24.70
N ILE A 283 11.93 4.50 25.87
CA ILE A 283 10.99 4.34 26.98
C ILE A 283 11.43 5.20 28.14
N ALA A 284 10.51 6.01 28.68
CA ALA A 284 10.80 6.86 29.84
C ALA A 284 11.14 5.99 31.08
N GLY A 285 12.25 6.32 31.72
CA GLY A 285 12.72 5.59 32.92
C GLY A 285 13.52 4.31 32.63
N GLU A 286 13.70 3.94 31.37
CA GLU A 286 14.57 2.82 30.99
C GLU A 286 16.05 3.25 30.98
N GLU A 287 16.92 2.47 31.63
CA GLU A 287 18.36 2.73 31.66
C GLU A 287 19.16 1.73 30.80
N PRO A 288 20.29 2.12 30.16
CA PRO A 288 20.72 3.52 29.96
C PRO A 288 19.72 4.31 29.14
N ARG A 289 19.56 5.60 29.46
CA ARG A 289 18.63 6.48 28.76
C ARG A 289 19.08 6.69 27.31
N GLY A 290 18.18 6.50 26.37
CA GLY A 290 18.44 6.71 24.92
C GLY A 290 17.51 5.92 24.03
N TRP A 291 17.65 6.12 22.73
CA TRP A 291 17.03 5.27 21.73
C TRP A 291 17.71 3.91 21.72
N LYS A 292 16.93 2.86 21.69
CA LYS A 292 17.40 1.47 21.65
C LYS A 292 16.85 0.80 20.39
N SER A 293 17.74 0.18 19.63
CA SER A 293 17.33 -0.67 18.51
C SER A 293 16.55 -1.86 19.01
N VAL A 294 15.51 -2.23 18.30
CA VAL A 294 14.68 -3.40 18.57
C VAL A 294 15.03 -4.49 17.58
N GLU A 295 15.31 -5.68 18.10
CA GLU A 295 15.57 -6.85 17.27
C GLU A 295 14.33 -7.22 16.48
N ILE A 296 14.49 -7.45 15.18
CA ILE A 296 13.44 -7.90 14.29
C ILE A 296 13.54 -9.41 14.14
N SER A 297 12.73 -10.12 14.90
CA SER A 297 12.68 -11.60 14.91
C SER A 297 11.53 -12.17 14.06
N ARG A 298 10.72 -11.31 13.44
CA ARG A 298 9.57 -11.69 12.63
C ARG A 298 9.99 -12.05 11.21
N PRO A 299 9.23 -12.92 10.50
CA PRO A 299 9.43 -13.20 9.07
C PRO A 299 9.12 -11.97 8.20
N TYR A 300 9.37 -12.10 6.90
CA TYR A 300 9.03 -11.09 5.89
C TYR A 300 9.87 -9.82 6.01
N ILE A 301 11.21 -9.98 6.01
CA ILE A 301 12.17 -8.87 5.97
C ILE A 301 12.52 -8.45 4.54
N GLU A 302 12.37 -9.36 3.56
CA GLU A 302 12.62 -9.10 2.16
C GLU A 302 11.34 -8.61 1.44
N ASN A 303 11.47 -8.21 0.17
CA ASN A 303 10.32 -7.79 -0.64
C ASN A 303 9.34 -8.96 -0.87
N MET A 304 8.29 -9.00 -0.08
CA MET A 304 7.31 -10.07 -0.05
C MET A 304 5.95 -9.62 -0.61
N ARG A 305 5.96 -8.86 -1.72
CA ARG A 305 4.70 -8.56 -2.42
C ARG A 305 4.01 -9.87 -2.80
N SER A 306 2.71 -9.91 -2.73
CA SER A 306 1.78 -11.05 -2.67
C SER A 306 1.45 -11.53 -1.25
N ILE A 307 2.06 -10.99 -0.18
CA ILE A 307 1.64 -11.36 1.18
C ILE A 307 0.20 -10.91 1.46
N GLY A 308 -0.20 -9.73 0.97
CA GLY A 308 -1.59 -9.29 1.04
C GLY A 308 -2.55 -10.16 0.22
N VAL A 309 -2.09 -10.67 -0.94
CA VAL A 309 -2.83 -11.63 -1.76
C VAL A 309 -3.00 -12.96 -1.01
N ALA A 310 -1.94 -13.43 -0.34
CA ALA A 310 -1.97 -14.67 0.43
C ALA A 310 -2.88 -14.57 1.67
N ASP A 311 -2.85 -13.44 2.38
CA ASP A 311 -3.78 -13.17 3.47
C ASP A 311 -5.24 -13.15 2.97
N MET A 312 -5.50 -12.56 1.80
CA MET A 312 -6.81 -12.55 1.18
C MET A 312 -7.23 -13.97 0.71
N ALA A 313 -6.32 -14.76 0.16
CA ALA A 313 -6.60 -16.15 -0.21
C ALA A 313 -6.97 -17.02 1.00
N ASN A 314 -6.23 -16.88 2.12
CA ASN A 314 -6.59 -17.54 3.37
C ASN A 314 -7.95 -17.05 3.87
N ALA A 315 -8.22 -15.75 3.79
CA ALA A 315 -9.51 -15.17 4.18
C ALA A 315 -10.69 -15.71 3.36
N ILE A 316 -10.51 -15.96 2.06
CA ILE A 316 -11.51 -16.62 1.20
C ILE A 316 -11.76 -18.06 1.67
N LEU A 317 -10.69 -18.81 1.97
CA LEU A 317 -10.80 -20.20 2.41
C LEU A 317 -11.45 -20.33 3.80
N ASP A 318 -11.10 -19.44 4.73
CA ASP A 318 -11.50 -19.47 6.14
C ASP A 318 -12.73 -18.61 6.44
N GLN A 319 -13.26 -17.92 5.45
CA GLN A 319 -14.42 -17.00 5.57
C GLN A 319 -14.21 -15.94 6.66
N ARG A 320 -13.05 -15.34 6.71
CA ARG A 320 -12.68 -14.27 7.65
C ARG A 320 -12.39 -12.95 6.92
N PRO A 321 -12.33 -11.81 7.62
CA PRO A 321 -11.80 -10.57 7.06
C PRO A 321 -10.31 -10.73 6.70
N HIS A 322 -9.87 -10.03 5.64
CA HIS A 322 -8.47 -9.91 5.26
C HIS A 322 -7.94 -8.51 5.61
N ARG A 323 -6.63 -8.41 5.85
CA ARG A 323 -6.00 -7.22 6.42
C ARG A 323 -5.83 -6.09 5.41
N ALA A 324 -5.31 -6.38 4.23
CA ALA A 324 -5.13 -5.41 3.14
C ALA A 324 -6.45 -5.24 2.36
N SER A 325 -7.51 -4.81 3.05
CA SER A 325 -8.86 -4.77 2.52
C SER A 325 -9.12 -3.55 1.62
N GLY A 326 -10.09 -3.70 0.71
CA GLY A 326 -10.59 -2.58 -0.09
C GLY A 326 -11.15 -1.44 0.76
N ALA A 327 -11.77 -1.75 1.92
CA ALA A 327 -12.24 -0.73 2.85
C ALA A 327 -11.09 0.11 3.44
N LEU A 328 -9.97 -0.52 3.80
CA LEU A 328 -8.75 0.17 4.23
C LEU A 328 -8.21 1.05 3.11
N ALA A 329 -8.11 0.51 1.90
CA ALA A 329 -7.58 1.23 0.75
C ALA A 329 -8.47 2.41 0.33
N CYS A 330 -9.79 2.26 0.38
CA CYS A 330 -10.75 3.34 0.14
C CYS A 330 -10.61 4.46 1.18
N HIS A 331 -10.43 4.11 2.46
CA HIS A 331 -10.14 5.07 3.52
C HIS A 331 -8.84 5.84 3.26
N VAL A 332 -7.77 5.15 2.90
CA VAL A 332 -6.48 5.76 2.55
C VAL A 332 -6.64 6.70 1.35
N LEU A 333 -7.40 6.29 0.33
CA LEU A 333 -7.70 7.13 -0.83
C LEU A 333 -8.48 8.39 -0.44
N GLU A 334 -9.49 8.27 0.42
CA GLU A 334 -10.25 9.42 0.93
C GLU A 334 -9.35 10.40 1.69
N VAL A 335 -8.44 9.89 2.55
CA VAL A 335 -7.46 10.72 3.25
C VAL A 335 -6.51 11.42 2.27
N MET A 336 -6.07 10.75 1.21
CA MET A 336 -5.22 11.36 0.18
C MET A 336 -5.92 12.53 -0.52
N HIS A 337 -7.16 12.35 -0.96
CA HIS A 337 -7.95 13.44 -1.58
C HIS A 337 -8.23 14.59 -0.62
N ALA A 338 -8.36 14.31 0.67
CA ALA A 338 -8.60 15.33 1.68
C ALA A 338 -7.45 16.34 1.82
N PHE A 339 -6.21 16.00 1.41
CA PHE A 339 -5.11 16.99 1.39
C PHE A 339 -5.39 18.14 0.42
N ASP A 340 -5.77 17.82 -0.82
CA ASP A 340 -6.07 18.85 -1.82
C ASP A 340 -7.37 19.59 -1.49
N LEU A 341 -8.43 18.88 -1.09
CA LEU A 341 -9.69 19.47 -0.67
C LEU A 341 -9.53 20.45 0.51
N SER A 342 -8.68 20.09 1.49
CA SER A 342 -8.37 20.96 2.61
C SER A 342 -7.61 22.22 2.16
N SER A 343 -6.62 22.04 1.29
CA SER A 343 -5.84 23.16 0.74
C SER A 343 -6.70 24.12 -0.06
N GLU A 344 -7.59 23.62 -0.91
CA GLU A 344 -8.48 24.41 -1.76
C GLU A 344 -9.53 25.17 -0.94
N SER A 345 -10.13 24.50 0.06
CA SER A 345 -11.18 25.09 0.89
C SER A 345 -10.66 25.98 2.03
N GLY A 346 -9.37 25.82 2.41
CA GLY A 346 -8.78 26.43 3.59
C GLY A 346 -9.39 25.92 4.91
N ARG A 347 -10.00 24.74 4.92
CA ARG A 347 -10.69 24.14 6.06
C ARG A 347 -10.21 22.71 6.33
N SER A 348 -10.42 22.25 7.55
CA SER A 348 -10.31 20.82 7.86
C SER A 348 -11.39 20.03 7.12
N VAL A 349 -11.01 18.87 6.59
CA VAL A 349 -11.90 17.93 5.89
C VAL A 349 -12.13 16.71 6.80
N GLU A 350 -13.38 16.42 7.11
CA GLU A 350 -13.76 15.21 7.84
C GLU A 350 -13.75 14.01 6.92
N ILE A 351 -13.19 12.89 7.40
CA ILE A 351 -13.13 11.62 6.68
C ILE A 351 -14.38 10.80 7.04
N GLN A 352 -15.13 10.40 6.03
CA GLN A 352 -16.40 9.70 6.20
C GLN A 352 -16.21 8.20 6.45
N SER A 353 -15.19 7.60 5.83
CA SER A 353 -14.88 6.19 6.01
C SER A 353 -14.22 5.92 7.36
N LYS A 354 -14.52 4.78 7.96
CA LYS A 354 -13.96 4.38 9.25
C LYS A 354 -13.78 2.86 9.28
N PRO A 355 -12.78 2.32 8.54
CA PRO A 355 -12.50 0.89 8.58
C PRO A 355 -11.98 0.47 9.96
N ASP A 356 -12.15 -0.80 10.26
CA ASP A 356 -11.48 -1.40 11.41
C ASP A 356 -9.96 -1.39 11.19
N ARG A 357 -9.23 -1.22 12.29
CA ARG A 357 -7.77 -1.37 12.31
C ARG A 357 -7.42 -2.81 11.96
N PRO A 358 -6.54 -3.08 10.97
CA PRO A 358 -6.16 -4.44 10.61
C PRO A 358 -5.67 -5.23 11.83
N VAL A 359 -6.03 -6.51 11.90
CA VAL A 359 -5.54 -7.41 12.95
C VAL A 359 -4.03 -7.58 12.79
N ALA A 360 -3.27 -7.52 13.89
CA ALA A 360 -1.83 -7.75 13.87
C ALA A 360 -1.50 -9.17 13.40
N LEU A 361 -0.38 -9.36 12.72
CA LEU A 361 0.13 -10.70 12.46
C LEU A 361 0.62 -11.35 13.76
N PRO A 362 0.33 -12.63 13.99
CA PRO A 362 0.92 -13.37 15.11
C PRO A 362 2.45 -13.31 15.08
N SER A 363 3.07 -13.19 16.25
CA SER A 363 4.54 -13.14 16.37
C SER A 363 5.22 -14.49 16.14
N SER A 364 4.46 -15.57 16.20
CA SER A 364 4.96 -16.96 16.06
C SER A 364 5.04 -17.46 14.62
N LEU A 365 4.60 -16.69 13.63
CA LEU A 365 4.62 -17.08 12.23
C LEU A 365 6.05 -17.31 11.73
N LYS A 366 6.19 -18.27 10.81
CA LYS A 366 7.39 -18.48 10.02
C LYS A 366 7.19 -17.95 8.60
N GLU A 367 8.27 -17.87 7.86
CA GLU A 367 8.19 -17.49 6.44
C GLU A 367 7.30 -18.48 5.67
N GLY A 368 6.40 -17.93 4.85
CA GLY A 368 5.37 -18.69 4.12
C GLY A 368 4.12 -19.01 4.92
N GLU A 369 4.06 -18.70 6.21
CA GLU A 369 2.89 -18.92 7.06
C GLU A 369 2.08 -17.62 7.26
N LEU A 370 0.77 -17.72 7.11
CA LEU A 370 -0.21 -16.71 7.49
C LEU A 370 -1.36 -17.41 8.23
N ASP A 371 -1.93 -16.70 9.21
CA ASP A 371 -3.12 -17.14 9.96
C ASP A 371 -4.42 -16.80 9.24
#